data_0da82160c64aeaae3974d6116296ac36
#
_entry.id   0da82160c64aeaae3974d6116296ac36
#
_cell.length_a   1.000
_cell.length_b   1.000
_cell.length_c   1.000
_cell.angle_alpha   90.00
_cell.angle_beta   90.00
_cell.angle_gamma   90.00
#
_symmetry.space_group_name_H-M   'P 1'
#
loop_
_entity.id
_entity.type
_entity.pdbx_description
1 polymer ?
#
loop_
_entity_poly.entity_id
_entity_poly.type
_entity_poly.pdbx_seq_one_letter_code
_entity_poly.pdbx_strand_id
1 'polypeptide(L)'
;MKIRNTILSLTALAGFTASGQMLDPAKLLQKPIDTWPTYNGDYSGQRFSQLKQINSGNVHGLSLAWVTRFGSGPGVTIKSTPLLVNGVLYFTAPNNVWAADAHNGRELWHYQYPPNTGSTIGNRGVGMYGNWLFFESPDSNLVSLDAKTGKERWKVQMTDPKLDYTSTVAPIVVGNHVILGIGGDHMDNPGFIESRDPETGNLQWKAYTTPRKGEPGLDTWPDEYASAHGTGQTWMPGTYDPQLNLYYVGTGNPNPVLAEQSRKGDNLYTCTILALDVNTGKKVWYYQVSPHEVHDWDASETPVLIDGVIDGKPRKLLAQASRNGYYFLLDRTNGEHLVTTPFIDTLNWAKGLNAKGQPIGDPAKFPRPDGVLVSPASNGATNWPAPSFDPETGLLYVGASKSYSMFYVTDTDDHPEGWAGLDASAGTQGAALEAIDYKTGKIVWQHEWPSGGGPSHMLSTAGKLLFTGNANNFIAFDPANGKILWHAGLTGPVTAGPITYELEGKQYLVLASADSLFAFTINQPVK
;
A
#
# COMPACT_ATOMS: atom_id res chain seq x y z
N MET A 1 -2.14 -17.55 -79.41
CA MET A 1 -1.12 -17.44 -78.36
C MET A 1 -1.65 -16.48 -77.35
N LYS A 2 -2.20 -17.00 -76.24
CA LYS A 2 -2.80 -16.19 -75.12
C LYS A 2 -1.79 -16.09 -74.02
N ILE A 3 -1.32 -14.87 -73.71
CA ILE A 3 -0.41 -14.56 -72.64
C ILE A 3 -1.27 -14.42 -71.36
N ARG A 4 -1.04 -15.28 -70.35
CA ARG A 4 -1.63 -15.18 -69.02
C ARG A 4 -0.73 -14.29 -68.18
N ASN A 5 -1.25 -13.12 -67.77
CA ASN A 5 -0.63 -12.28 -66.76
C ASN A 5 -0.93 -12.86 -65.36
N THR A 6 0.10 -13.35 -64.68
CA THR A 6 0.04 -13.74 -63.29
C THR A 6 0.34 -12.52 -62.44
N ILE A 7 -0.66 -12.04 -61.70
CA ILE A 7 -0.49 -10.98 -60.68
C ILE A 7 0.04 -11.66 -59.42
N LEU A 8 1.28 -11.35 -59.07
CA LEU A 8 1.85 -11.71 -57.74
C LEU A 8 1.35 -10.66 -56.72
N SER A 9 0.48 -11.09 -55.82
CA SER A 9 0.11 -10.30 -54.64
C SER A 9 1.23 -10.39 -53.62
N LEU A 10 1.99 -9.32 -53.46
CA LEU A 10 2.89 -9.15 -52.30
C LEU A 10 2.03 -8.83 -51.08
N THR A 11 1.88 -9.80 -50.18
CA THR A 11 1.37 -9.55 -48.82
C THR A 11 2.50 -8.94 -47.99
N ALA A 12 2.42 -7.62 -47.77
CA ALA A 12 3.30 -6.96 -46.81
C ALA A 12 2.96 -7.46 -45.40
N LEU A 13 3.78 -8.33 -44.84
CA LEU A 13 3.81 -8.54 -43.40
C LEU A 13 4.26 -7.24 -42.76
N ALA A 14 3.32 -6.50 -42.16
CA ALA A 14 3.64 -5.44 -41.24
C ALA A 14 4.32 -6.10 -40.03
N GLY A 15 5.63 -6.07 -40.01
CA GLY A 15 6.41 -6.42 -38.84
C GLY A 15 6.07 -5.43 -37.72
N PHE A 16 5.29 -5.85 -36.73
CA PHE A 16 5.21 -5.15 -35.45
C PHE A 16 6.63 -5.14 -34.89
N THR A 17 7.33 -4.04 -35.05
CA THR A 17 8.50 -3.73 -34.23
C THR A 17 7.97 -3.62 -32.82
N ALA A 18 8.22 -4.64 -31.99
CA ALA A 18 8.02 -4.57 -30.55
C ALA A 18 8.84 -3.37 -30.07
N SER A 19 8.19 -2.21 -29.91
CA SER A 19 8.76 -1.09 -29.16
C SER A 19 9.13 -1.64 -27.79
N GLY A 20 10.35 -1.37 -27.34
CA GLY A 20 10.83 -1.85 -26.05
C GLY A 20 9.84 -1.51 -24.94
N GLN A 21 9.66 -2.40 -23.99
CA GLN A 21 8.73 -2.23 -22.84
C GLN A 21 9.26 -1.22 -21.82
N MET A 22 9.92 -0.16 -22.29
CA MET A 22 10.57 0.82 -21.44
C MET A 22 9.55 1.76 -20.80
N LEU A 23 9.51 1.78 -19.47
CA LEU A 23 8.77 2.81 -18.74
C LEU A 23 9.42 4.18 -19.01
N ASP A 24 8.65 5.10 -19.59
CA ASP A 24 9.05 6.50 -19.69
C ASP A 24 9.04 7.13 -18.28
N PRO A 25 10.18 7.61 -17.75
CA PRO A 25 10.23 8.23 -16.43
C PRO A 25 9.30 9.43 -16.26
N ALA A 26 8.94 10.13 -17.35
CA ALA A 26 8.00 11.23 -17.30
C ALA A 26 6.58 10.78 -16.88
N LYS A 27 6.21 9.54 -17.14
CA LYS A 27 4.91 8.97 -16.73
C LYS A 27 4.76 8.85 -15.21
N LEU A 28 5.86 8.69 -14.48
CA LEU A 28 5.85 8.63 -13.01
C LEU A 28 5.43 9.95 -12.36
N LEU A 29 5.57 11.06 -13.07
CA LEU A 29 5.23 12.41 -12.60
C LEU A 29 3.83 12.87 -13.05
N GLN A 30 3.10 12.03 -13.77
CA GLN A 30 1.78 12.35 -14.33
C GLN A 30 0.69 11.52 -13.68
N LYS A 31 -0.55 12.01 -13.71
CA LYS A 31 -1.71 11.20 -13.33
C LYS A 31 -1.88 10.04 -14.32
N PRO A 32 -2.19 8.83 -13.85
CA PRO A 32 -2.33 7.64 -14.69
C PRO A 32 -3.45 7.78 -15.74
N ILE A 33 -3.14 7.46 -17.02
CA ILE A 33 -4.10 7.39 -18.13
C ILE A 33 -3.91 6.06 -18.87
N ASP A 34 -2.83 5.94 -19.64
CA ASP A 34 -2.46 4.76 -20.45
C ASP A 34 -1.44 3.85 -19.74
N THR A 35 -1.17 4.13 -18.49
CA THR A 35 -0.19 3.44 -17.66
C THR A 35 -0.63 3.48 -16.19
N TRP A 36 -0.10 2.55 -15.38
CA TRP A 36 -0.20 2.52 -13.93
C TRP A 36 1.17 2.13 -13.37
N PRO A 37 2.14 3.07 -13.32
CA PRO A 37 3.56 2.75 -13.22
C PRO A 37 4.09 2.55 -11.80
N THR A 38 3.27 2.81 -10.77
CA THR A 38 3.62 2.58 -9.35
C THR A 38 2.51 1.85 -8.61
N TYR A 39 2.77 1.41 -7.38
CA TYR A 39 1.78 0.78 -6.50
C TYR A 39 0.48 1.60 -6.38
N ASN A 40 0.57 2.92 -6.33
CA ASN A 40 -0.58 3.82 -6.21
C ASN A 40 -0.96 4.54 -7.53
N GLY A 41 -0.35 4.17 -8.64
CA GLY A 41 -0.55 4.77 -9.95
C GLY A 41 0.42 5.91 -10.23
N ASP A 42 0.54 6.85 -9.34
CA ASP A 42 1.55 7.91 -9.34
C ASP A 42 2.27 7.97 -7.96
N TYR A 43 3.08 8.98 -7.76
CA TYR A 43 3.82 9.16 -6.51
C TYR A 43 2.99 9.73 -5.35
N SER A 44 1.78 10.25 -5.60
CA SER A 44 1.01 11.00 -4.60
C SER A 44 0.26 10.12 -3.59
N GLY A 45 0.06 8.84 -3.88
CA GLY A 45 -0.78 7.97 -3.06
C GLY A 45 -2.28 8.20 -3.21
N GLN A 46 -2.72 9.09 -4.10
CA GLN A 46 -4.14 9.45 -4.22
C GLN A 46 -4.99 8.36 -4.84
N ARG A 47 -4.42 7.47 -5.66
CA ARG A 47 -5.19 6.45 -6.41
C ARG A 47 -6.40 7.06 -7.13
N PHE A 48 -6.17 8.19 -7.79
CA PHE A 48 -7.15 8.93 -8.58
C PHE A 48 -6.76 8.89 -10.05
N SER A 49 -7.71 8.55 -10.93
CA SER A 49 -7.52 8.55 -12.38
C SER A 49 -8.32 9.65 -13.05
N GLN A 50 -7.72 10.34 -14.02
CA GLN A 50 -8.41 11.35 -14.84
C GLN A 50 -9.32 10.74 -15.93
N LEU A 51 -9.32 9.41 -16.08
CA LEU A 51 -10.18 8.71 -17.03
C LEU A 51 -11.66 8.85 -16.66
N LYS A 52 -12.49 9.11 -17.66
CA LYS A 52 -13.94 9.35 -17.52
C LYS A 52 -14.81 8.69 -18.57
N GLN A 53 -14.24 7.81 -19.39
CA GLN A 53 -15.02 7.04 -20.36
C GLN A 53 -16.02 6.12 -19.63
N ILE A 54 -15.56 5.46 -18.54
CA ILE A 54 -16.44 4.80 -17.57
C ILE A 54 -16.83 5.85 -16.54
N ASN A 55 -18.14 6.13 -16.40
CA ASN A 55 -18.64 7.20 -15.56
C ASN A 55 -19.99 6.85 -14.92
N SER A 56 -20.46 7.70 -14.01
CA SER A 56 -21.72 7.49 -13.27
C SER A 56 -22.95 7.33 -14.16
N GLY A 57 -22.94 7.86 -15.38
CA GLY A 57 -24.05 7.75 -16.32
C GLY A 57 -24.08 6.42 -17.09
N ASN A 58 -22.96 5.71 -17.21
CA ASN A 58 -22.86 4.49 -18.01
C ASN A 58 -22.31 3.26 -17.25
N VAL A 59 -21.95 3.39 -15.98
CA VAL A 59 -21.38 2.30 -15.18
C VAL A 59 -22.28 1.06 -15.08
N HIS A 60 -23.59 1.23 -15.23
CA HIS A 60 -24.54 0.12 -15.29
C HIS A 60 -24.31 -0.85 -16.46
N GLY A 61 -23.61 -0.39 -17.52
CA GLY A 61 -23.18 -1.21 -18.66
C GLY A 61 -21.80 -1.83 -18.50
N LEU A 62 -21.13 -1.66 -17.34
CA LEU A 62 -19.84 -2.24 -17.07
C LEU A 62 -19.92 -3.77 -17.03
N SER A 63 -19.12 -4.43 -17.84
CA SER A 63 -19.16 -5.87 -18.03
C SER A 63 -17.75 -6.47 -18.06
N LEU A 64 -17.66 -7.78 -17.77
CA LEU A 64 -16.40 -8.51 -17.82
C LEU A 64 -15.84 -8.50 -19.25
N ALA A 65 -14.60 -8.02 -19.39
CA ALA A 65 -13.83 -8.10 -20.64
C ALA A 65 -13.07 -9.42 -20.72
N TRP A 66 -12.35 -9.77 -19.66
CA TRP A 66 -11.62 -11.02 -19.52
C TRP A 66 -11.39 -11.36 -18.04
N VAL A 67 -11.16 -12.64 -17.78
CA VAL A 67 -10.67 -13.15 -16.50
C VAL A 67 -9.60 -14.20 -16.77
N THR A 68 -8.51 -14.14 -16.00
CA THR A 68 -7.43 -15.14 -16.10
C THR A 68 -6.96 -15.55 -14.72
N ARG A 69 -6.86 -16.85 -14.51
CA ARG A 69 -6.30 -17.46 -13.31
C ARG A 69 -4.78 -17.67 -13.50
N PHE A 70 -3.98 -17.19 -12.54
CA PHE A 70 -2.52 -17.27 -12.60
C PHE A 70 -1.92 -18.23 -11.57
N GLY A 71 -2.63 -18.57 -10.54
CA GLY A 71 -2.17 -19.51 -9.52
C GLY A 71 -2.36 -20.97 -9.95
N SER A 72 -1.37 -21.83 -9.71
CA SER A 72 -1.44 -23.28 -9.99
C SER A 72 -1.52 -24.15 -8.74
N GLY A 73 -1.66 -23.56 -7.55
CA GLY A 73 -1.68 -24.30 -6.28
C GLY A 73 -2.62 -23.71 -5.23
N PRO A 74 -3.00 -24.49 -4.22
CA PRO A 74 -3.76 -23.97 -3.09
C PRO A 74 -2.96 -22.91 -2.34
N GLY A 75 -3.58 -21.79 -2.01
CA GLY A 75 -3.00 -20.72 -1.20
C GLY A 75 -2.29 -19.60 -1.97
N VAL A 76 -2.21 -19.64 -3.30
CA VAL A 76 -1.71 -18.50 -4.08
C VAL A 76 -2.76 -17.39 -4.04
N THR A 77 -2.39 -16.24 -3.50
CA THR A 77 -3.26 -15.06 -3.43
C THR A 77 -2.51 -13.85 -3.98
N ILE A 78 -3.08 -13.21 -5.00
CA ILE A 78 -2.54 -11.98 -5.57
C ILE A 78 -2.94 -10.82 -4.64
N LYS A 79 -1.99 -10.33 -3.84
CA LYS A 79 -2.15 -9.14 -2.98
C LYS A 79 -1.45 -7.91 -3.56
N SER A 80 -0.87 -8.06 -4.74
CA SER A 80 -0.15 -6.98 -5.42
C SER A 80 -1.09 -6.08 -6.22
N THR A 81 -0.84 -4.77 -6.18
CA THR A 81 -1.39 -3.87 -7.20
C THR A 81 -0.62 -4.12 -8.50
N PRO A 82 -1.30 -4.49 -9.60
CA PRO A 82 -0.62 -4.65 -10.88
C PRO A 82 -0.05 -3.32 -11.38
N LEU A 83 1.20 -3.32 -11.88
CA LEU A 83 1.67 -2.21 -12.72
C LEU A 83 1.19 -2.42 -14.14
N LEU A 84 0.85 -1.33 -14.83
CA LEU A 84 0.60 -1.33 -16.26
C LEU A 84 1.62 -0.44 -16.96
N VAL A 85 2.38 -1.01 -17.88
CA VAL A 85 3.33 -0.27 -18.73
C VAL A 85 3.25 -0.82 -20.16
N ASN A 86 2.98 0.06 -21.12
CA ASN A 86 2.93 -0.26 -22.56
C ASN A 86 2.08 -1.50 -22.88
N GLY A 87 0.88 -1.60 -22.28
CA GLY A 87 -0.07 -2.69 -22.52
C GLY A 87 0.28 -4.01 -21.83
N VAL A 88 1.25 -4.03 -20.94
CA VAL A 88 1.62 -5.22 -20.15
C VAL A 88 1.36 -4.98 -18.68
N LEU A 89 0.64 -5.91 -18.06
CA LEU A 89 0.41 -5.97 -16.61
C LEU A 89 1.52 -6.77 -15.94
N TYR A 90 2.16 -6.20 -14.91
CA TYR A 90 3.13 -6.87 -14.05
C TYR A 90 2.59 -6.95 -12.63
N PHE A 91 2.58 -8.14 -12.06
CA PHE A 91 2.02 -8.38 -10.72
C PHE A 91 2.68 -9.58 -10.05
N THR A 92 2.42 -9.75 -8.75
CA THR A 92 3.10 -10.75 -7.93
C THR A 92 2.13 -11.51 -7.03
N ALA A 93 2.57 -12.68 -6.63
CA ALA A 93 2.19 -13.36 -5.40
C ALA A 93 3.49 -13.82 -4.70
N PRO A 94 3.47 -14.34 -3.47
CA PRO A 94 4.67 -14.86 -2.85
C PRO A 94 5.44 -15.80 -3.78
N ASN A 95 6.74 -15.55 -3.95
CA ASN A 95 7.65 -16.30 -4.84
C ASN A 95 7.34 -16.26 -6.35
N ASN A 96 6.43 -15.41 -6.80
CA ASN A 96 6.00 -15.40 -8.19
C ASN A 96 5.89 -13.99 -8.73
N VAL A 97 6.34 -13.80 -9.98
CA VAL A 97 6.14 -12.56 -10.76
C VAL A 97 5.61 -12.95 -12.14
N TRP A 98 4.55 -12.30 -12.59
CA TRP A 98 3.96 -12.51 -13.91
C TRP A 98 3.96 -11.24 -14.75
N ALA A 99 4.04 -11.44 -16.05
CA ALA A 99 3.61 -10.46 -17.04
C ALA A 99 2.43 -11.01 -17.83
N ALA A 100 1.42 -10.19 -18.03
CA ALA A 100 0.24 -10.53 -18.82
C ALA A 100 -0.12 -9.40 -19.81
N ASP A 101 -0.67 -9.78 -20.95
CA ASP A 101 -1.23 -8.87 -21.93
C ASP A 101 -2.49 -8.19 -21.35
N ALA A 102 -2.46 -6.87 -21.25
CA ALA A 102 -3.55 -6.10 -20.65
C ALA A 102 -4.84 -6.08 -21.48
N HIS A 103 -4.81 -6.45 -22.78
CA HIS A 103 -5.99 -6.51 -23.63
C HIS A 103 -6.87 -7.74 -23.34
N ASN A 104 -6.25 -8.88 -22.98
CA ASN A 104 -6.94 -10.16 -22.94
C ASN A 104 -6.55 -11.06 -21.75
N GLY A 105 -5.62 -10.61 -20.89
CA GLY A 105 -5.17 -11.34 -19.72
C GLY A 105 -4.25 -12.54 -20.01
N ARG A 106 -3.79 -12.72 -21.25
CA ARG A 106 -2.90 -13.84 -21.61
C ARG A 106 -1.55 -13.67 -20.93
N GLU A 107 -1.09 -14.72 -20.23
CA GLU A 107 0.26 -14.79 -19.68
C GLU A 107 1.30 -14.64 -20.79
N LEU A 108 2.25 -13.73 -20.58
CA LEU A 108 3.40 -13.51 -21.48
C LEU A 108 4.63 -14.26 -20.97
N TRP A 109 4.88 -14.18 -19.67
CA TRP A 109 5.92 -14.92 -18.97
C TRP A 109 5.61 -15.01 -17.48
N HIS A 110 6.23 -15.98 -16.81
CA HIS A 110 6.17 -16.22 -15.39
C HIS A 110 7.59 -16.47 -14.85
N TYR A 111 7.97 -15.72 -13.82
CA TYR A 111 9.18 -15.95 -13.04
C TYR A 111 8.78 -16.55 -11.70
N GLN A 112 9.36 -17.69 -11.38
CA GLN A 112 9.17 -18.36 -10.10
C GLN A 112 10.47 -18.31 -9.30
N TYR A 113 10.42 -17.60 -8.17
CA TYR A 113 11.50 -17.61 -7.19
C TYR A 113 11.52 -18.97 -6.48
N PRO A 114 12.68 -19.57 -6.22
CA PRO A 114 12.74 -20.86 -5.52
C PRO A 114 12.02 -20.81 -4.18
N PRO A 115 11.30 -21.89 -3.79
CA PRO A 115 10.68 -21.98 -2.47
C PRO A 115 11.73 -21.84 -1.38
N ASN A 116 11.43 -21.04 -0.39
CA ASN A 116 12.29 -20.80 0.76
C ASN A 116 11.46 -20.71 2.04
N THR A 117 12.10 -20.44 3.15
CA THR A 117 11.49 -20.35 4.48
C THR A 117 10.87 -18.98 4.77
N GLY A 118 10.98 -18.01 3.85
CA GLY A 118 10.46 -16.68 4.06
C GLY A 118 8.94 -16.60 4.17
N SER A 119 8.44 -15.46 4.61
CA SER A 119 7.00 -15.21 4.81
C SER A 119 6.21 -15.32 3.51
N THR A 120 5.15 -16.10 3.53
CA THR A 120 4.20 -16.25 2.42
C THR A 120 2.91 -15.42 2.60
N ILE A 121 2.88 -14.52 3.59
CA ILE A 121 1.71 -13.72 3.93
C ILE A 121 1.21 -12.85 2.76
N GLY A 122 2.11 -12.44 1.87
CA GLY A 122 1.80 -11.68 0.67
C GLY A 122 3.04 -11.09 0.01
N ASN A 123 2.86 -10.58 -1.20
CA ASN A 123 3.78 -9.67 -1.88
C ASN A 123 2.95 -8.58 -2.53
N ARG A 124 3.34 -7.33 -2.41
CA ARG A 124 2.52 -6.17 -2.79
C ARG A 124 2.76 -5.66 -4.20
N GLY A 125 3.78 -6.21 -4.88
CA GLY A 125 4.02 -5.87 -6.29
C GLY A 125 5.48 -5.68 -6.62
N VAL A 126 5.71 -5.13 -7.81
CA VAL A 126 7.03 -4.82 -8.35
C VAL A 126 7.23 -3.30 -8.47
N GLY A 127 8.48 -2.85 -8.42
CA GLY A 127 8.90 -1.56 -8.94
C GLY A 127 9.40 -1.69 -10.38
N MET A 128 9.44 -0.59 -11.14
CA MET A 128 9.97 -0.60 -12.51
C MET A 128 10.87 0.60 -12.78
N TYR A 129 12.01 0.35 -13.42
CA TYR A 129 12.94 1.35 -13.96
C TYR A 129 13.29 1.00 -15.40
N GLY A 130 12.91 1.85 -16.35
CA GLY A 130 13.14 1.55 -17.76
C GLY A 130 12.57 0.18 -18.16
N ASN A 131 13.43 -0.76 -18.52
CA ASN A 131 13.09 -2.13 -18.87
C ASN A 131 13.24 -3.14 -17.71
N TRP A 132 13.45 -2.70 -16.49
CA TRP A 132 13.80 -3.56 -15.38
C TRP A 132 12.74 -3.52 -14.29
N LEU A 133 12.32 -4.70 -13.86
CA LEU A 133 11.45 -4.89 -12.72
C LEU A 133 12.28 -5.21 -11.48
N PHE A 134 11.76 -4.82 -10.33
CA PHE A 134 12.34 -5.13 -9.02
C PHE A 134 11.27 -5.80 -8.17
N PHE A 135 11.63 -6.92 -7.62
CA PHE A 135 10.78 -7.78 -6.81
C PHE A 135 11.51 -8.13 -5.52
N GLU A 136 10.84 -8.01 -4.38
CA GLU A 136 11.38 -8.50 -3.12
C GLU A 136 10.91 -9.92 -2.86
N SER A 137 11.85 -10.83 -2.68
CA SER A 137 11.54 -12.21 -2.32
C SER A 137 11.18 -12.33 -0.83
N PRO A 138 10.41 -13.36 -0.42
CA PRO A 138 10.02 -13.54 0.97
C PRO A 138 11.18 -13.67 1.96
N ASP A 139 12.36 -14.09 1.51
CA ASP A 139 13.61 -14.21 2.28
C ASP A 139 14.52 -13.00 2.16
N SER A 140 13.93 -11.84 1.87
CA SER A 140 14.63 -10.54 1.84
C SER A 140 15.76 -10.44 0.84
N ASN A 141 15.59 -11.00 -0.37
CA ASN A 141 16.41 -10.65 -1.52
C ASN A 141 15.70 -9.63 -2.40
N LEU A 142 16.44 -8.67 -2.92
CA LEU A 142 15.99 -7.85 -4.04
C LEU A 142 16.44 -8.53 -5.34
N VAL A 143 15.47 -8.83 -6.19
CA VAL A 143 15.67 -9.48 -7.50
C VAL A 143 15.32 -8.50 -8.60
N SER A 144 16.22 -8.32 -9.56
CA SER A 144 15.93 -7.55 -10.79
C SER A 144 15.65 -8.49 -11.95
N LEU A 145 14.56 -8.22 -12.66
CA LEU A 145 14.13 -8.99 -13.84
C LEU A 145 14.10 -8.09 -15.09
N ASP A 146 14.40 -8.67 -16.23
CA ASP A 146 14.12 -8.05 -17.53
C ASP A 146 12.60 -8.06 -17.77
N ALA A 147 11.99 -6.89 -17.93
CA ALA A 147 10.54 -6.74 -18.03
C ALA A 147 9.93 -7.42 -19.26
N LYS A 148 10.69 -7.59 -20.35
CA LYS A 148 10.22 -8.23 -21.58
C LYS A 148 10.22 -9.75 -21.50
N THR A 149 11.17 -10.32 -20.78
CA THR A 149 11.42 -11.77 -20.80
C THR A 149 11.22 -12.48 -19.46
N GLY A 150 11.12 -11.74 -18.36
CA GLY A 150 11.10 -12.30 -17.00
C GLY A 150 12.43 -12.92 -16.54
N LYS A 151 13.51 -12.78 -17.32
CA LYS A 151 14.82 -13.32 -16.94
C LYS A 151 15.46 -12.50 -15.81
N GLU A 152 16.00 -13.21 -14.83
CA GLU A 152 16.77 -12.61 -13.75
C GLU A 152 18.02 -11.90 -14.32
N ARG A 153 18.22 -10.64 -13.94
CA ARG A 153 19.40 -9.82 -14.27
C ARG A 153 20.44 -9.94 -13.16
N TRP A 154 20.00 -9.74 -11.95
CA TRP A 154 20.80 -9.86 -10.74
C TRP A 154 19.89 -10.08 -9.52
N LYS A 155 20.50 -10.56 -8.45
CA LYS A 155 19.89 -10.75 -7.14
C LYS A 155 20.86 -10.35 -6.05
N VAL A 156 20.37 -9.60 -5.04
CA VAL A 156 21.19 -9.18 -3.89
C VAL A 156 20.46 -9.45 -2.59
N GLN A 157 21.17 -10.01 -1.62
CA GLN A 157 20.66 -10.20 -0.26
C GLN A 157 20.66 -8.83 0.47
N MET A 158 19.52 -8.47 1.08
CA MET A 158 19.35 -7.20 1.77
C MET A 158 19.74 -7.28 3.25
N THR A 159 19.60 -8.46 3.85
CA THR A 159 19.81 -8.71 5.28
C THR A 159 20.69 -9.94 5.50
N ASP A 160 21.20 -10.12 6.70
CA ASP A 160 21.80 -11.40 7.10
C ASP A 160 20.71 -12.46 7.15
N PRO A 161 20.81 -13.58 6.40
CA PRO A 161 19.81 -14.65 6.41
C PRO A 161 19.56 -15.28 7.79
N LYS A 162 20.51 -15.14 8.73
CA LYS A 162 20.35 -15.66 10.10
C LYS A 162 19.37 -14.87 10.95
N LEU A 163 19.02 -13.65 10.51
CA LEU A 163 18.11 -12.77 11.24
C LEU A 163 16.65 -12.96 10.86
N ASP A 164 16.35 -13.88 9.92
CA ASP A 164 15.00 -14.24 9.50
C ASP A 164 14.08 -13.06 9.13
N TYR A 165 14.66 -11.98 8.60
CA TYR A 165 13.87 -10.91 8.02
C TYR A 165 13.00 -11.44 6.87
N THR A 166 11.82 -10.88 6.75
CA THR A 166 10.92 -11.19 5.64
C THR A 166 10.64 -9.93 4.83
N SER A 167 10.18 -10.09 3.60
CA SER A 167 9.74 -8.95 2.81
C SER A 167 8.43 -9.18 2.10
N THR A 168 7.61 -8.12 2.09
CA THR A 168 6.30 -8.11 1.43
C THR A 168 6.07 -6.81 0.65
N VAL A 169 7.06 -5.93 0.58
CA VAL A 169 6.96 -4.57 0.04
C VAL A 169 6.88 -4.59 -1.49
N ALA A 170 6.20 -3.62 -2.07
CA ALA A 170 6.37 -3.25 -3.47
C ALA A 170 7.44 -2.16 -3.54
N PRO A 171 8.62 -2.41 -4.15
CA PRO A 171 9.63 -1.37 -4.31
C PRO A 171 9.09 -0.15 -5.06
N ILE A 172 9.43 1.04 -4.62
CA ILE A 172 9.15 2.27 -5.36
C ILE A 172 10.43 2.79 -6.01
N VAL A 173 10.34 3.17 -7.28
CA VAL A 173 11.48 3.70 -8.02
C VAL A 173 11.36 5.20 -8.15
N VAL A 174 12.39 5.94 -7.70
CA VAL A 174 12.46 7.41 -7.78
C VAL A 174 13.81 7.78 -8.39
N GLY A 175 13.82 8.32 -9.60
CA GLY A 175 15.07 8.59 -10.31
C GLY A 175 15.93 7.33 -10.45
N ASN A 176 17.15 7.35 -9.92
CA ASN A 176 18.05 6.20 -9.86
C ASN A 176 18.04 5.48 -8.50
N HIS A 177 16.95 5.60 -7.74
CA HIS A 177 16.78 4.99 -6.43
C HIS A 177 15.67 3.93 -6.48
N VAL A 178 15.97 2.68 -6.17
CA VAL A 178 15.00 1.64 -5.84
C VAL A 178 14.85 1.67 -4.32
N ILE A 179 13.75 2.25 -3.84
CA ILE A 179 13.49 2.43 -2.41
C ILE A 179 12.57 1.30 -1.94
N LEU A 180 12.95 0.69 -0.84
CA LEU A 180 12.29 -0.48 -0.29
C LEU A 180 12.42 -0.54 1.24
N GLY A 181 11.55 -1.27 1.86
CA GLY A 181 11.51 -1.49 3.30
C GLY A 181 11.74 -2.94 3.67
N ILE A 182 11.34 -3.32 4.88
CA ILE A 182 11.52 -4.68 5.39
C ILE A 182 10.37 -5.05 6.35
N GLY A 183 10.08 -6.34 6.48
CA GLY A 183 9.19 -6.93 7.47
C GLY A 183 9.94 -7.84 8.46
N GLY A 184 9.21 -8.54 9.33
CA GLY A 184 9.75 -9.48 10.31
C GLY A 184 9.81 -8.95 11.73
N ASP A 185 8.77 -8.25 12.15
CA ASP A 185 8.62 -7.66 13.49
C ASP A 185 8.71 -8.68 14.64
N HIS A 186 8.25 -9.91 14.41
CA HIS A 186 8.30 -11.00 15.41
C HIS A 186 9.72 -11.49 15.74
N MET A 187 10.74 -11.02 15.03
CA MET A 187 12.13 -11.44 15.21
C MET A 187 12.98 -10.44 15.98
N ASP A 188 12.40 -9.39 16.56
CA ASP A 188 13.08 -8.34 17.34
C ASP A 188 14.28 -7.68 16.63
N ASN A 189 14.22 -7.64 15.30
CA ASN A 189 15.24 -7.01 14.47
C ASN A 189 14.83 -5.58 14.12
N PRO A 190 15.77 -4.63 14.06
CA PRO A 190 15.47 -3.24 13.74
C PRO A 190 14.97 -3.09 12.32
N GLY A 191 13.87 -2.40 12.14
CA GLY A 191 13.35 -2.01 10.83
C GLY A 191 14.28 -1.03 10.12
N PHE A 192 14.18 -0.99 8.82
CA PHE A 192 14.91 -0.03 7.99
C PHE A 192 14.20 0.24 6.67
N ILE A 193 14.62 1.34 6.06
CA ILE A 193 14.35 1.67 4.66
C ILE A 193 15.70 1.78 3.98
N GLU A 194 15.83 1.27 2.77
CA GLU A 194 17.05 1.41 2.00
C GLU A 194 16.78 1.80 0.55
N SER A 195 17.77 2.40 -0.08
CA SER A 195 17.82 2.67 -1.51
C SER A 195 18.94 1.89 -2.16
N ARG A 196 18.62 1.31 -3.32
CA ARG A 196 19.59 0.57 -4.13
C ARG A 196 19.64 1.11 -5.55
N ASP A 197 20.82 1.00 -6.14
CA ASP A 197 21.05 1.35 -7.53
C ASP A 197 20.31 0.39 -8.47
N PRO A 198 19.47 0.87 -9.41
CA PRO A 198 18.66 0.01 -10.27
C PRO A 198 19.47 -0.80 -11.28
N GLU A 199 20.71 -0.42 -11.59
CA GLU A 199 21.55 -1.15 -12.54
C GLU A 199 22.30 -2.29 -11.88
N THR A 200 22.82 -2.06 -10.69
CA THR A 200 23.76 -2.95 -10.02
C THR A 200 23.22 -3.64 -8.77
N GLY A 201 22.15 -3.11 -8.16
CA GLY A 201 21.63 -3.55 -6.86
C GLY A 201 22.48 -3.07 -5.67
N ASN A 202 23.52 -2.28 -5.90
CA ASN A 202 24.37 -1.77 -4.83
C ASN A 202 23.59 -0.86 -3.88
N LEU A 203 23.86 -1.00 -2.58
CA LEU A 203 23.30 -0.15 -1.55
C LEU A 203 23.78 1.29 -1.74
N GLN A 204 22.84 2.24 -1.82
CA GLN A 204 23.15 3.67 -1.88
C GLN A 204 23.07 4.30 -0.49
N TRP A 205 22.01 4.00 0.26
CA TRP A 205 21.86 4.38 1.66
C TRP A 205 20.89 3.43 2.38
N LYS A 206 21.00 3.39 3.72
CA LYS A 206 20.11 2.66 4.62
C LYS A 206 19.78 3.55 5.82
N ALA A 207 18.49 3.69 6.15
CA ALA A 207 17.98 4.43 7.28
C ALA A 207 17.23 3.49 8.24
N TYR A 208 17.74 3.32 9.45
CA TYR A 208 17.07 2.54 10.48
C TYR A 208 15.88 3.30 11.07
N THR A 209 14.82 2.57 11.40
CA THR A 209 13.59 3.11 11.99
C THR A 209 13.65 3.20 13.51
N THR A 210 14.61 2.55 14.14
CA THR A 210 14.94 2.76 15.55
C THR A 210 16.34 3.38 15.67
N PRO A 211 16.54 4.34 16.60
CA PRO A 211 17.79 5.08 16.70
C PRO A 211 18.94 4.19 17.19
N ARG A 212 20.13 4.43 16.67
CA ARG A 212 21.38 3.83 17.09
C ARG A 212 22.07 4.72 18.10
N LYS A 213 23.12 4.19 18.72
CA LYS A 213 23.95 4.93 19.69
C LYS A 213 24.39 6.29 19.13
N GLY A 214 24.06 7.35 19.87
CA GLY A 214 24.38 8.73 19.48
C GLY A 214 23.41 9.36 18.46
N GLU A 215 22.39 8.64 18.01
CA GLU A 215 21.37 9.22 17.14
C GLU A 215 20.24 9.89 17.95
N PRO A 216 19.61 10.94 17.41
CA PRO A 216 18.42 11.55 17.99
C PRO A 216 17.28 10.53 18.19
N GLY A 217 16.57 10.63 19.31
CA GLY A 217 15.44 9.76 19.66
C GLY A 217 15.80 8.55 20.51
N LEU A 218 17.10 8.27 20.73
CA LEU A 218 17.51 7.18 21.64
C LEU A 218 17.06 7.42 23.09
N ASP A 219 16.93 8.67 23.49
CA ASP A 219 16.42 9.11 24.78
C ASP A 219 14.92 8.80 25.00
N THR A 220 14.21 8.36 23.96
CA THR A 220 12.81 7.87 24.02
C THR A 220 12.72 6.36 24.25
N TRP A 221 13.85 5.68 24.37
CA TRP A 221 14.01 4.28 24.73
C TRP A 221 14.72 4.15 26.06
N PRO A 222 14.48 3.07 26.84
CA PRO A 222 15.20 2.88 28.10
C PRO A 222 16.71 2.84 27.93
N ASP A 223 17.17 2.18 26.88
CA ASP A 223 18.58 1.98 26.55
C ASP A 223 18.80 1.61 25.08
N GLU A 224 20.07 1.39 24.71
CA GLU A 224 20.48 0.99 23.37
C GLU A 224 20.01 -0.43 23.01
N TYR A 225 19.90 -1.33 23.98
CA TYR A 225 19.42 -2.70 23.76
C TYR A 225 17.95 -2.69 23.32
N ALA A 226 17.06 -2.04 24.08
CA ALA A 226 15.64 -1.93 23.74
C ALA A 226 15.42 -1.30 22.36
N SER A 227 16.18 -0.25 22.02
CA SER A 227 16.12 0.37 20.68
C SER A 227 16.62 -0.56 19.58
N ALA A 228 17.67 -1.34 19.82
CA ALA A 228 18.24 -2.26 18.83
C ALA A 228 17.31 -3.45 18.52
N HIS A 229 16.42 -3.81 19.44
CA HIS A 229 15.42 -4.88 19.29
C HIS A 229 14.00 -4.34 19.04
N GLY A 230 13.89 -3.01 18.92
CA GLY A 230 12.62 -2.30 18.91
C GLY A 230 11.84 -2.32 17.57
N THR A 231 12.29 -3.02 16.57
CA THR A 231 11.67 -3.22 15.23
C THR A 231 11.27 -1.94 14.48
N GLY A 232 9.99 -1.58 14.35
CA GLY A 232 9.55 -0.44 13.54
C GLY A 232 9.60 -0.73 12.04
N GLN A 233 9.05 -1.85 11.62
CA GLN A 233 9.13 -2.38 10.25
C GLN A 233 8.46 -1.46 9.22
N THR A 234 8.91 -1.55 7.95
CA THR A 234 8.46 -0.69 6.84
C THR A 234 7.94 -1.53 5.69
N TRP A 235 6.94 -2.32 5.99
CA TRP A 235 6.40 -3.36 5.11
C TRP A 235 5.42 -2.85 4.04
N MET A 236 5.17 -1.53 3.98
CA MET A 236 4.34 -0.88 2.96
C MET A 236 5.14 0.14 2.15
N PRO A 237 4.84 0.29 0.84
CA PRO A 237 5.44 1.36 0.06
C PRO A 237 4.93 2.74 0.53
N GLY A 238 5.82 3.71 0.51
CA GLY A 238 5.48 5.11 0.79
C GLY A 238 5.09 5.89 -0.47
N THR A 239 5.14 7.22 -0.34
CA THR A 239 4.83 8.19 -1.39
C THR A 239 5.97 9.20 -1.56
N TYR A 240 5.99 9.92 -2.69
CA TYR A 240 7.11 10.81 -3.01
C TYR A 240 6.63 12.17 -3.52
N ASP A 241 7.21 13.25 -3.01
CA ASP A 241 7.03 14.60 -3.54
C ASP A 241 8.25 15.02 -4.37
N PRO A 242 8.12 15.11 -5.71
CA PRO A 242 9.25 15.46 -6.58
C PRO A 242 9.71 16.93 -6.44
N GLN A 243 8.87 17.82 -5.90
CA GLN A 243 9.25 19.22 -5.70
C GLN A 243 10.07 19.42 -4.43
N LEU A 244 9.83 18.59 -3.41
CA LEU A 244 10.55 18.62 -2.14
C LEU A 244 11.71 17.61 -2.10
N ASN A 245 11.74 16.65 -3.03
CA ASN A 245 12.62 15.49 -3.04
C ASN A 245 12.52 14.66 -1.74
N LEU A 246 11.29 14.52 -1.21
CA LEU A 246 11.01 13.80 0.01
C LEU A 246 10.19 12.54 -0.23
N TYR A 247 10.63 11.44 0.34
CA TYR A 247 9.91 10.18 0.43
C TYR A 247 9.24 10.08 1.79
N TYR A 248 7.92 9.82 1.80
CA TYR A 248 7.12 9.69 3.01
C TYR A 248 6.71 8.24 3.21
N VAL A 249 6.96 7.72 4.40
CA VAL A 249 6.65 6.32 4.72
C VAL A 249 6.29 6.18 6.18
N GLY A 250 5.34 5.29 6.47
CA GLY A 250 4.99 4.93 7.84
C GLY A 250 5.82 3.77 8.34
N THR A 251 6.07 3.73 9.65
CA THR A 251 6.78 2.66 10.34
C THR A 251 5.83 1.84 11.21
N GLY A 252 6.19 0.59 11.43
CA GLY A 252 5.46 -0.36 12.25
C GLY A 252 5.60 -0.14 13.76
N ASN A 253 4.98 -1.03 14.49
CA ASN A 253 4.96 -1.08 15.94
C ASN A 253 6.35 -1.30 16.57
N PRO A 254 6.54 -0.95 17.84
CA PRO A 254 7.72 -1.35 18.61
C PRO A 254 7.60 -2.78 19.11
N ASN A 255 8.74 -3.45 19.33
CA ASN A 255 8.83 -4.72 20.06
C ASN A 255 9.47 -4.53 21.44
N PRO A 256 9.12 -5.40 22.41
CA PRO A 256 8.04 -6.41 22.36
C PRO A 256 6.65 -5.76 22.23
N VAL A 257 5.75 -6.36 21.42
CA VAL A 257 4.51 -5.69 20.98
C VAL A 257 3.60 -5.33 22.15
N LEU A 258 3.22 -6.31 22.98
CA LEU A 258 2.20 -6.15 24.03
C LEU A 258 2.77 -5.94 25.44
N ALA A 259 4.10 -6.09 25.62
CA ALA A 259 4.77 -5.97 26.91
C ALA A 259 5.61 -4.68 26.99
N GLU A 260 5.02 -3.60 27.50
CA GLU A 260 5.62 -2.27 27.51
C GLU A 260 6.71 -2.07 28.55
N GLN A 261 6.79 -2.96 29.56
CA GLN A 261 7.66 -2.76 30.74
C GLN A 261 9.15 -2.66 30.41
N SER A 262 9.60 -3.34 29.34
CA SER A 262 11.01 -3.33 28.89
C SER A 262 11.36 -2.18 27.93
N ARG A 263 10.35 -1.43 27.44
CA ARG A 263 10.55 -0.37 26.44
C ARG A 263 9.83 0.93 26.77
N LYS A 264 9.89 1.35 28.02
CA LYS A 264 9.28 2.62 28.45
C LYS A 264 9.80 3.81 27.66
N GLY A 265 8.93 4.80 27.45
CA GLY A 265 9.17 5.98 26.61
C GLY A 265 8.38 5.92 25.31
N ASP A 266 8.51 6.95 24.47
CA ASP A 266 7.72 7.07 23.25
C ASP A 266 8.15 6.13 22.12
N ASN A 267 9.32 5.51 22.22
CA ASN A 267 9.91 4.53 21.29
C ASN A 267 10.04 5.06 19.86
N LEU A 268 10.66 6.23 19.68
CA LEU A 268 10.93 6.77 18.35
C LEU A 268 11.87 5.83 17.55
N TYR A 269 11.64 5.62 16.27
CA TYR A 269 10.63 6.19 15.37
C TYR A 269 9.62 5.10 14.95
N THR A 270 9.09 4.32 15.89
CA THR A 270 8.03 3.35 15.65
C THR A 270 6.68 4.07 15.56
N CYS A 271 5.71 3.49 14.87
CA CYS A 271 4.37 4.06 14.62
C CYS A 271 4.42 5.53 14.19
N THR A 272 5.30 5.83 13.24
CA THR A 272 5.73 7.18 12.87
C THR A 272 5.65 7.37 11.35
N ILE A 273 5.17 8.53 10.91
CA ILE A 273 5.33 8.99 9.53
C ILE A 273 6.71 9.66 9.42
N LEU A 274 7.57 9.11 8.58
CA LEU A 274 8.90 9.65 8.29
C LEU A 274 8.91 10.38 6.96
N ALA A 275 9.61 11.51 6.88
CA ALA A 275 10.01 12.16 5.64
C ALA A 275 11.52 12.01 5.46
N LEU A 276 11.92 11.33 4.40
CA LEU A 276 13.30 11.04 4.08
C LEU A 276 13.75 11.79 2.82
N ASP A 277 14.93 12.40 2.85
CA ASP A 277 15.57 12.88 1.64
C ASP A 277 15.96 11.68 0.76
N VAL A 278 15.49 11.67 -0.48
CA VAL A 278 15.63 10.51 -1.38
C VAL A 278 17.09 10.22 -1.73
N ASN A 279 17.93 11.25 -1.84
CA ASN A 279 19.33 11.07 -2.24
C ASN A 279 20.19 10.50 -1.12
N THR A 280 19.81 10.73 0.14
CA THR A 280 20.68 10.44 1.30
C THR A 280 20.08 9.51 2.35
N GLY A 281 18.75 9.28 2.31
CA GLY A 281 18.03 8.54 3.35
C GLY A 281 17.94 9.27 4.70
N LYS A 282 18.37 10.54 4.78
CA LYS A 282 18.29 11.30 6.03
C LYS A 282 16.86 11.63 6.39
N LYS A 283 16.52 11.44 7.67
CA LYS A 283 15.25 11.89 8.26
C LYS A 283 15.21 13.42 8.28
N VAL A 284 14.31 14.03 7.50
CA VAL A 284 14.12 15.49 7.42
C VAL A 284 13.17 15.96 8.51
N TRP A 285 12.05 15.24 8.67
CA TRP A 285 11.11 15.41 9.76
C TRP A 285 10.38 14.09 10.04
N TYR A 286 9.68 14.03 11.15
CA TYR A 286 8.83 12.92 11.54
C TYR A 286 7.61 13.39 12.31
N TYR A 287 6.55 12.56 12.28
CA TYR A 287 5.39 12.72 13.14
C TYR A 287 4.94 11.35 13.64
N GLN A 288 5.04 11.13 14.96
CA GLN A 288 4.63 9.87 15.58
C GLN A 288 3.13 9.88 15.82
N VAL A 289 2.38 8.97 15.18
CA VAL A 289 0.92 8.90 15.28
C VAL A 289 0.44 8.18 16.54
N SER A 290 1.28 7.30 17.10
CA SER A 290 1.00 6.55 18.33
C SER A 290 2.24 6.52 19.20
N PRO A 291 2.50 7.55 20.05
CA PRO A 291 3.57 7.48 21.05
C PRO A 291 3.32 6.34 22.03
N HIS A 292 4.37 5.58 22.38
CA HIS A 292 4.30 4.44 23.31
C HIS A 292 3.22 3.43 22.92
N GLU A 293 3.21 3.01 21.66
CA GLU A 293 2.23 2.09 21.09
C GLU A 293 2.36 0.68 21.73
N VAL A 294 1.22 0.03 22.09
CA VAL A 294 1.17 -1.25 22.80
C VAL A 294 0.07 -2.21 22.31
N HIS A 295 -0.44 -2.02 21.08
CA HIS A 295 -1.57 -2.77 20.54
C HIS A 295 -1.36 -3.29 19.12
N ASP A 296 -0.15 -3.11 18.53
CA ASP A 296 0.18 -3.46 17.15
C ASP A 296 -0.46 -2.49 16.11
N TRP A 297 -0.51 -1.20 16.41
CA TRP A 297 -1.06 -0.22 15.47
C TRP A 297 0.04 0.54 14.73
N ASP A 298 0.56 -0.12 13.72
CA ASP A 298 1.48 0.49 12.76
C ASP A 298 0.97 1.83 12.22
N ALA A 299 1.89 2.67 11.78
CA ALA A 299 1.60 3.84 10.95
C ALA A 299 1.83 3.57 9.45
N SER A 300 1.78 2.30 9.05
CA SER A 300 2.23 1.85 7.72
C SER A 300 1.22 2.11 6.59
N GLU A 301 0.05 2.68 6.86
CA GLU A 301 -0.93 3.05 5.84
C GLU A 301 -0.33 4.05 4.85
N THR A 302 -0.79 3.99 3.59
CA THR A 302 -0.31 4.89 2.54
C THR A 302 -0.47 6.36 2.92
N PRO A 303 0.61 7.15 3.04
CA PRO A 303 0.51 8.61 3.17
C PRO A 303 -0.02 9.20 1.86
N VAL A 304 -1.09 9.98 1.91
CA VAL A 304 -1.72 10.61 0.74
C VAL A 304 -1.30 12.06 0.62
N LEU A 305 -0.62 12.42 -0.47
CA LEU A 305 -0.14 13.78 -0.71
C LEU A 305 -1.22 14.61 -1.41
N ILE A 306 -1.56 15.75 -0.83
CA ILE A 306 -2.61 16.65 -1.31
C ILE A 306 -2.05 18.07 -1.40
N ASP A 307 -2.17 18.70 -2.57
CA ASP A 307 -2.01 20.15 -2.70
C ASP A 307 -3.37 20.78 -2.46
N GLY A 308 -3.52 21.45 -1.32
CA GLY A 308 -4.82 21.91 -0.84
C GLY A 308 -4.79 23.32 -0.28
N VAL A 309 -5.92 23.77 0.25
CA VAL A 309 -6.07 25.08 0.88
C VAL A 309 -6.58 24.91 2.30
N ILE A 310 -5.80 25.34 3.29
CA ILE A 310 -6.18 25.38 4.71
C ILE A 310 -6.18 26.86 5.17
N ASP A 311 -7.27 27.30 5.79
CA ASP A 311 -7.44 28.68 6.26
C ASP A 311 -7.14 29.74 5.18
N GLY A 312 -7.59 29.46 3.94
CA GLY A 312 -7.40 30.34 2.79
C GLY A 312 -5.98 30.34 2.19
N LYS A 313 -5.05 29.54 2.72
CA LYS A 313 -3.65 29.48 2.25
C LYS A 313 -3.36 28.18 1.52
N PRO A 314 -2.72 28.21 0.35
CA PRO A 314 -2.22 26.99 -0.30
C PRO A 314 -1.20 26.29 0.59
N ARG A 315 -1.34 24.97 0.75
CA ARG A 315 -0.44 24.12 1.54
C ARG A 315 -0.14 22.80 0.82
N LYS A 316 1.05 22.29 1.07
CA LYS A 316 1.44 20.93 0.72
C LYS A 316 1.11 20.03 1.90
N LEU A 317 0.12 19.16 1.72
CA LEU A 317 -0.48 18.38 2.80
C LEU A 317 -0.13 16.90 2.66
N LEU A 318 -0.07 16.21 3.80
CA LEU A 318 -0.04 14.76 3.91
C LEU A 318 -1.21 14.33 4.79
N ALA A 319 -2.09 13.49 4.24
CA ALA A 319 -3.22 12.91 4.95
C ALA A 319 -2.99 11.41 5.19
N GLN A 320 -3.31 10.93 6.39
CA GLN A 320 -3.28 9.51 6.73
C GLN A 320 -4.40 9.18 7.71
N ALA A 321 -5.20 8.15 7.39
CA ALA A 321 -6.01 7.45 8.38
C ALA A 321 -5.19 6.27 8.89
N SER A 322 -5.00 6.16 10.20
CA SER A 322 -4.06 5.22 10.81
C SER A 322 -4.75 4.08 11.54
N ARG A 323 -4.04 2.94 11.73
CA ARG A 323 -4.56 1.76 12.43
C ARG A 323 -5.12 2.08 13.82
N ASN A 324 -4.58 3.09 14.48
CA ASN A 324 -5.02 3.55 15.80
C ASN A 324 -6.42 4.19 15.83
N GLY A 325 -7.06 4.39 14.67
CA GLY A 325 -8.42 4.93 14.53
C GLY A 325 -8.49 6.44 14.40
N TYR A 326 -7.37 7.11 14.22
CA TYR A 326 -7.31 8.56 13.99
C TYR A 326 -6.91 8.90 12.56
N TYR A 327 -7.54 9.94 12.03
CA TYR A 327 -7.13 10.64 10.83
C TYR A 327 -6.16 11.77 11.21
N PHE A 328 -5.07 11.91 10.46
CA PHE A 328 -4.06 12.94 10.62
C PHE A 328 -3.92 13.75 9.34
N LEU A 329 -3.80 15.08 9.48
CA LEU A 329 -3.41 15.98 8.41
C LEU A 329 -2.18 16.78 8.87
N LEU A 330 -1.12 16.69 8.06
CA LEU A 330 0.16 17.33 8.32
C LEU A 330 0.53 18.27 7.16
N ASP A 331 1.31 19.33 7.44
CA ASP A 331 2.06 20.01 6.40
C ASP A 331 3.28 19.16 6.03
N ARG A 332 3.31 18.65 4.78
CA ARG A 332 4.34 17.70 4.36
C ARG A 332 5.72 18.33 4.13
N THR A 333 5.83 19.64 4.19
CA THR A 333 7.11 20.32 4.06
C THR A 333 7.96 20.22 5.33
N ASN A 334 7.32 20.11 6.50
CA ASN A 334 7.98 20.21 7.80
C ASN A 334 7.41 19.30 8.90
N GLY A 335 6.32 18.55 8.60
CA GLY A 335 5.65 17.67 9.58
C GLY A 335 4.75 18.42 10.58
N GLU A 336 4.45 19.71 10.36
CA GLU A 336 3.55 20.47 11.22
C GLU A 336 2.16 19.81 11.26
N HIS A 337 1.67 19.55 12.48
CA HIS A 337 0.33 19.02 12.70
C HIS A 337 -0.73 20.06 12.43
N LEU A 338 -1.78 19.67 11.69
CA LEU A 338 -2.90 20.56 11.35
C LEU A 338 -4.23 20.02 11.89
N VAL A 339 -4.51 18.71 11.73
CA VAL A 339 -5.77 18.10 12.15
C VAL A 339 -5.51 16.69 12.68
N THR A 340 -6.18 16.35 13.78
CA THR A 340 -6.35 14.96 14.26
C THR A 340 -7.80 14.75 14.66
N THR A 341 -8.45 13.73 14.09
CA THR A 341 -9.85 13.38 14.39
C THR A 341 -10.02 11.87 14.43
N PRO A 342 -10.80 11.30 15.37
CA PRO A 342 -11.19 9.90 15.28
C PRO A 342 -12.09 9.69 14.07
N PHE A 343 -11.90 8.57 13.34
CA PHE A 343 -12.79 8.18 12.23
C PHE A 343 -13.61 6.91 12.51
N ILE A 344 -13.48 6.30 13.70
CA ILE A 344 -14.39 5.30 14.24
C ILE A 344 -14.98 5.75 15.56
N ASP A 345 -16.22 5.39 15.83
CA ASP A 345 -16.97 5.77 17.04
C ASP A 345 -16.78 4.81 18.22
N THR A 346 -16.06 3.70 18.02
CA THR A 346 -15.80 2.67 19.02
C THR A 346 -14.50 2.86 19.78
N LEU A 347 -13.71 3.90 19.46
CA LEU A 347 -12.42 4.19 20.11
C LEU A 347 -12.53 4.30 21.63
N ASN A 348 -11.69 3.53 22.35
CA ASN A 348 -11.72 3.53 23.80
C ASN A 348 -10.34 3.51 24.47
N TRP A 349 -9.26 3.70 23.70
CA TRP A 349 -7.88 3.55 24.17
C TRP A 349 -7.16 4.86 24.51
N ALA A 350 -7.67 6.01 24.01
CA ALA A 350 -7.04 7.31 24.19
C ALA A 350 -7.89 8.22 25.10
N LYS A 351 -7.21 9.00 25.94
CA LYS A 351 -7.82 10.00 26.84
C LYS A 351 -8.00 11.38 26.21
N GLY A 352 -7.46 11.59 25.02
CA GLY A 352 -7.47 12.87 24.31
C GLY A 352 -6.22 13.06 23.48
N LEU A 353 -5.93 14.30 23.11
CA LEU A 353 -4.76 14.67 22.30
C LEU A 353 -3.82 15.55 23.13
N ASN A 354 -2.51 15.38 22.91
CA ASN A 354 -1.51 16.30 23.46
C ASN A 354 -1.40 17.60 22.63
N ALA A 355 -0.53 18.51 23.04
CA ALA A 355 -0.33 19.79 22.35
C ALA A 355 0.21 19.66 20.92
N LYS A 356 0.75 18.49 20.54
CA LYS A 356 1.22 18.18 19.18
C LYS A 356 0.14 17.48 18.35
N GLY A 357 -1.09 17.32 18.87
CA GLY A 357 -2.19 16.62 18.19
C GLY A 357 -2.05 15.10 18.22
N GLN A 358 -1.16 14.54 19.00
CA GLN A 358 -0.95 13.09 19.11
C GLN A 358 -1.91 12.52 20.18
N PRO A 359 -2.51 11.33 19.95
CA PRO A 359 -3.33 10.67 20.95
C PRO A 359 -2.53 10.33 22.21
N ILE A 360 -3.15 10.52 23.35
CA ILE A 360 -2.59 10.15 24.68
C ILE A 360 -3.20 8.82 25.09
N GLY A 361 -2.41 7.75 25.09
CA GLY A 361 -2.86 6.42 25.51
C GLY A 361 -3.39 6.41 26.94
N ASP A 362 -4.47 5.66 27.18
CA ASP A 362 -4.98 5.39 28.50
C ASP A 362 -4.26 4.17 29.12
N PRO A 363 -3.46 4.33 30.20
CA PRO A 363 -2.81 3.18 30.83
C PRO A 363 -3.79 2.10 31.33
N ALA A 364 -5.06 2.44 31.57
CA ALA A 364 -6.09 1.45 31.92
C ALA A 364 -6.46 0.54 30.70
N LYS A 365 -6.00 0.89 29.51
CA LYS A 365 -6.19 0.15 28.26
C LYS A 365 -4.93 -0.55 27.76
N PHE A 366 -3.82 -0.45 28.49
CA PHE A 366 -2.61 -1.20 28.15
C PHE A 366 -2.80 -2.69 28.42
N PRO A 367 -2.19 -3.56 27.62
CA PRO A 367 -2.24 -5.00 27.82
C PRO A 367 -1.78 -5.40 29.24
N ARG A 368 -2.42 -6.41 29.81
CA ARG A 368 -2.12 -6.89 31.16
C ARG A 368 -2.48 -8.37 31.33
N PRO A 369 -1.95 -9.09 32.33
CA PRO A 369 -2.14 -10.54 32.47
C PRO A 369 -3.61 -10.99 32.56
N ASP A 370 -4.49 -10.21 33.17
CA ASP A 370 -5.94 -10.49 33.29
C ASP A 370 -6.76 -10.02 32.08
N GLY A 371 -6.11 -9.42 31.07
CA GLY A 371 -6.70 -8.96 29.83
C GLY A 371 -7.41 -7.61 29.95
N VAL A 372 -7.50 -6.92 28.81
CA VAL A 372 -8.21 -5.64 28.69
C VAL A 372 -8.93 -5.54 27.35
N LEU A 373 -10.18 -5.09 27.36
CA LEU A 373 -10.98 -4.88 26.14
C LEU A 373 -10.65 -3.53 25.52
N VAL A 374 -10.18 -3.57 24.25
CA VAL A 374 -9.78 -2.39 23.50
C VAL A 374 -10.41 -2.38 22.11
N SER A 375 -10.71 -1.20 21.63
CA SER A 375 -11.11 -0.90 20.24
C SER A 375 -10.25 0.27 19.71
N PRO A 376 -9.69 0.11 18.50
CA PRO A 376 -9.81 -1.03 17.57
C PRO A 376 -9.06 -2.28 18.05
N ALA A 377 -9.31 -3.43 17.43
CA ALA A 377 -8.52 -4.65 17.60
C ALA A 377 -7.09 -4.47 17.07
N SER A 378 -6.19 -5.45 17.23
CA SER A 378 -4.79 -5.40 16.76
C SER A 378 -4.67 -5.11 15.25
N ASN A 379 -5.58 -5.63 14.43
CA ASN A 379 -5.64 -5.30 13.02
C ASN A 379 -5.93 -3.82 12.70
N GLY A 380 -6.30 -3.04 13.72
CA GLY A 380 -6.55 -1.61 13.60
C GLY A 380 -7.95 -1.24 13.09
N ALA A 381 -8.22 0.06 13.12
CA ALA A 381 -9.43 0.65 12.54
C ALA A 381 -9.37 0.69 11.01
N THR A 382 -8.19 0.71 10.44
CA THR A 382 -7.88 0.51 9.02
C THR A 382 -6.58 -0.30 8.93
N ASN A 383 -6.15 -0.67 7.72
CA ASN A 383 -4.92 -1.41 7.53
C ASN A 383 -4.37 -1.15 6.11
N TRP A 384 -3.51 -2.01 5.59
CA TRP A 384 -2.80 -1.90 4.32
C TRP A 384 -3.66 -1.67 3.05
N PRO A 385 -4.97 -2.00 2.95
CA PRO A 385 -5.75 -1.62 1.79
C PRO A 385 -5.68 -0.12 1.53
N ALA A 386 -5.13 0.26 0.38
CA ALA A 386 -4.84 1.65 0.08
C ALA A 386 -6.11 2.50 -0.02
N PRO A 387 -6.13 3.70 0.60
CA PRO A 387 -7.20 4.67 0.46
C PRO A 387 -7.22 5.28 -0.96
N SER A 388 -8.23 6.10 -1.24
CA SER A 388 -8.23 6.95 -2.44
C SER A 388 -8.65 8.37 -2.07
N PHE A 389 -8.02 9.37 -2.68
CA PHE A 389 -8.40 10.78 -2.54
C PHE A 389 -8.91 11.31 -3.87
N ASP A 390 -10.11 11.87 -3.85
CA ASP A 390 -10.71 12.50 -5.02
C ASP A 390 -10.58 14.03 -4.92
N PRO A 391 -9.76 14.67 -5.76
CA PRO A 391 -9.56 16.11 -5.73
C PRO A 391 -10.80 16.92 -6.15
N GLU A 392 -11.77 16.29 -6.87
CA GLU A 392 -13.00 16.96 -7.28
C GLU A 392 -14.00 17.09 -6.13
N THR A 393 -14.04 16.09 -5.23
CA THR A 393 -14.90 16.11 -4.03
C THR A 393 -14.19 16.65 -2.80
N GLY A 394 -12.86 16.59 -2.75
CA GLY A 394 -12.06 16.89 -1.56
C GLY A 394 -12.19 15.82 -0.46
N LEU A 395 -12.57 14.60 -0.82
CA LEU A 395 -12.80 13.51 0.12
C LEU A 395 -11.71 12.45 0.03
N LEU A 396 -11.24 12.01 1.20
CA LEU A 396 -10.42 10.82 1.37
C LEU A 396 -11.34 9.64 1.72
N TYR A 397 -11.30 8.59 0.90
CA TYR A 397 -12.06 7.36 1.12
C TYR A 397 -11.21 6.33 1.82
N VAL A 398 -11.71 5.80 2.94
CA VAL A 398 -10.98 4.91 3.84
C VAL A 398 -11.86 3.73 4.24
N GLY A 399 -11.26 2.54 4.33
CA GLY A 399 -11.90 1.41 4.99
C GLY A 399 -11.81 1.55 6.50
N ALA A 400 -12.93 1.40 7.19
CA ALA A 400 -12.99 1.44 8.64
C ALA A 400 -13.48 0.11 9.21
N SER A 401 -12.84 -0.35 10.31
CA SER A 401 -13.22 -1.55 11.07
C SER A 401 -13.55 -1.15 12.50
N LYS A 402 -14.74 -1.56 12.99
CA LYS A 402 -15.23 -1.31 14.34
C LYS A 402 -15.11 -2.59 15.17
N SER A 403 -13.89 -3.08 15.34
CA SER A 403 -13.58 -4.36 15.99
C SER A 403 -13.00 -4.16 17.40
N TYR A 404 -13.10 -5.22 18.22
CA TYR A 404 -12.57 -5.27 19.58
C TYR A 404 -11.67 -6.48 19.75
N SER A 405 -10.61 -6.33 20.53
CA SER A 405 -9.81 -7.43 21.06
C SER A 405 -9.65 -7.35 22.57
N MET A 406 -9.49 -8.52 23.20
CA MET A 406 -8.95 -8.66 24.54
C MET A 406 -7.44 -8.79 24.41
N PHE A 407 -6.70 -7.85 24.96
CA PHE A 407 -5.23 -7.85 24.93
C PHE A 407 -4.67 -8.34 26.25
N TYR A 408 -3.73 -9.30 26.18
CA TYR A 408 -3.08 -9.93 27.31
C TYR A 408 -1.57 -9.81 27.21
N VAL A 409 -0.89 -9.53 28.31
CA VAL A 409 0.55 -9.80 28.46
C VAL A 409 0.71 -11.23 28.95
N THR A 410 1.52 -12.02 28.25
CA THR A 410 1.82 -13.42 28.66
C THR A 410 3.26 -13.62 29.06
N ASP A 411 4.14 -12.69 28.65
CA ASP A 411 5.54 -12.66 29.06
C ASP A 411 5.81 -11.41 29.90
N THR A 412 6.20 -11.63 31.14
CA THR A 412 6.47 -10.56 32.12
C THR A 412 7.95 -10.55 32.56
N ASP A 413 8.82 -11.23 31.82
CA ASP A 413 10.26 -11.22 32.04
C ASP A 413 10.84 -9.82 31.87
N ASP A 414 12.08 -9.61 32.30
CA ASP A 414 12.75 -8.32 32.19
C ASP A 414 13.03 -7.94 30.73
N HIS A 415 13.21 -8.93 29.86
CA HIS A 415 13.47 -8.78 28.43
C HIS A 415 12.58 -9.72 27.61
N PRO A 416 11.26 -9.47 27.56
CA PRO A 416 10.37 -10.26 26.73
C PRO A 416 10.66 -10.00 25.24
N GLU A 417 10.38 -10.99 24.40
CA GLU A 417 10.66 -10.93 22.96
C GLU A 417 9.38 -11.05 22.13
N GLY A 418 9.43 -10.57 20.91
CA GLY A 418 8.38 -10.69 19.90
C GLY A 418 7.05 -10.08 20.37
N TRP A 419 5.98 -10.85 20.30
CA TRP A 419 4.65 -10.38 20.73
C TRP A 419 4.54 -10.22 22.24
N ALA A 420 5.20 -11.05 23.00
CA ALA A 420 5.18 -11.08 24.47
C ALA A 420 3.76 -11.08 25.08
N GLY A 421 2.78 -11.50 24.31
CA GLY A 421 1.39 -11.46 24.68
C GLY A 421 0.47 -12.10 23.64
N LEU A 422 -0.82 -11.86 23.81
CA LEU A 422 -1.88 -12.44 22.99
C LEU A 422 -2.99 -11.40 22.80
N ASP A 423 -3.53 -11.31 21.60
CA ASP A 423 -4.79 -10.63 21.34
C ASP A 423 -5.86 -11.64 20.92
N ALA A 424 -7.01 -11.59 21.58
CA ALA A 424 -8.15 -12.45 21.28
C ALA A 424 -9.32 -11.62 20.77
N SER A 425 -9.87 -11.99 19.61
CA SER A 425 -11.04 -11.30 19.05
C SER A 425 -12.19 -11.27 20.06
N ALA A 426 -12.72 -10.10 20.34
CA ALA A 426 -13.84 -9.88 21.26
C ALA A 426 -15.10 -9.37 20.56
N GLY A 427 -15.14 -9.48 19.23
CA GLY A 427 -16.28 -9.13 18.40
C GLY A 427 -16.09 -7.90 17.54
N THR A 428 -17.14 -7.55 16.80
CA THR A 428 -17.16 -6.41 15.89
C THR A 428 -18.55 -5.77 15.86
N GLN A 429 -18.59 -4.47 15.62
CA GLN A 429 -19.81 -3.73 15.23
C GLN A 429 -19.88 -3.55 13.71
N GLY A 430 -19.02 -4.24 12.95
CA GLY A 430 -19.00 -4.19 11.50
C GLY A 430 -17.81 -3.41 10.95
N ALA A 431 -17.94 -3.05 9.67
CA ALA A 431 -16.99 -2.24 8.94
C ALA A 431 -17.72 -1.19 8.11
N ALA A 432 -17.00 -0.18 7.66
CA ALA A 432 -17.54 0.88 6.82
C ALA A 432 -16.56 1.30 5.72
N LEU A 433 -17.11 1.84 4.64
CA LEU A 433 -16.40 2.74 3.73
C LEU A 433 -16.73 4.15 4.17
N GLU A 434 -15.73 4.92 4.54
CA GLU A 434 -15.89 6.27 5.02
C GLU A 434 -15.30 7.29 4.06
N ALA A 435 -16.01 8.41 3.89
CA ALA A 435 -15.54 9.57 3.15
C ALA A 435 -15.24 10.71 4.12
N ILE A 436 -13.97 11.02 4.26
CA ILE A 436 -13.44 12.00 5.20
C ILE A 436 -13.12 13.29 4.45
N ASP A 437 -13.70 14.42 4.86
CA ASP A 437 -13.28 15.74 4.39
C ASP A 437 -11.83 16.00 4.81
N TYR A 438 -10.93 16.19 3.84
CA TYR A 438 -9.50 16.25 4.12
C TYR A 438 -9.11 17.43 5.01
N LYS A 439 -9.86 18.54 4.97
CA LYS A 439 -9.54 19.77 5.73
C LYS A 439 -9.90 19.65 7.20
N THR A 440 -10.98 18.94 7.50
CA THR A 440 -11.56 18.91 8.83
C THR A 440 -11.41 17.56 9.52
N GLY A 441 -11.08 16.50 8.77
CA GLY A 441 -11.06 15.12 9.25
C GLY A 441 -12.44 14.56 9.58
N LYS A 442 -13.54 15.28 9.26
CA LYS A 442 -14.91 14.83 9.56
C LYS A 442 -15.42 13.88 8.48
N ILE A 443 -16.15 12.87 8.91
CA ILE A 443 -16.88 11.96 8.01
C ILE A 443 -18.04 12.74 7.40
N VAL A 444 -18.07 12.78 6.05
CA VAL A 444 -19.14 13.43 5.26
C VAL A 444 -20.26 12.42 4.99
N TRP A 445 -19.88 11.19 4.62
CA TRP A 445 -20.79 10.07 4.48
C TRP A 445 -20.06 8.76 4.80
N GLN A 446 -20.83 7.73 5.11
CA GLN A 446 -20.36 6.37 5.31
C GLN A 446 -21.30 5.35 4.71
N HIS A 447 -20.75 4.21 4.28
CA HIS A 447 -21.49 3.02 3.88
C HIS A 447 -21.09 1.85 4.77
N GLU A 448 -22.04 1.31 5.54
CA GLU A 448 -21.78 0.31 6.58
C GLU A 448 -22.02 -1.13 6.09
N TRP A 449 -21.19 -2.06 6.58
CA TRP A 449 -21.36 -3.50 6.48
C TRP A 449 -21.44 -4.10 7.91
N PRO A 450 -22.64 -4.23 8.48
CA PRO A 450 -22.82 -4.64 9.89
C PRO A 450 -22.29 -6.05 10.21
N SER A 451 -22.25 -6.94 9.21
CA SER A 451 -21.75 -8.32 9.38
C SER A 451 -20.22 -8.45 9.34
N GLY A 452 -19.49 -7.34 9.25
CA GLY A 452 -18.04 -7.32 9.06
C GLY A 452 -17.62 -7.46 7.59
N GLY A 453 -16.32 -7.51 7.35
CA GLY A 453 -15.73 -7.48 6.01
C GLY A 453 -15.62 -6.03 5.52
N GLY A 454 -14.47 -5.39 5.73
CA GLY A 454 -14.21 -4.02 5.28
C GLY A 454 -13.94 -3.94 3.78
N PRO A 455 -13.93 -2.71 3.23
CA PRO A 455 -13.55 -2.49 1.84
C PRO A 455 -12.08 -2.85 1.61
N SER A 456 -11.79 -3.31 0.38
CA SER A 456 -10.42 -3.51 -0.08
C SER A 456 -9.82 -2.17 -0.56
N HIS A 457 -8.76 -2.20 -1.34
CA HIS A 457 -8.17 -0.99 -1.92
C HIS A 457 -9.19 -0.19 -2.73
N MET A 458 -9.00 1.10 -2.81
CA MET A 458 -9.91 2.03 -3.45
C MET A 458 -9.30 2.67 -4.69
N LEU A 459 -10.16 3.11 -5.59
CA LEU A 459 -9.82 3.86 -6.79
C LEU A 459 -10.94 4.86 -7.07
N SER A 460 -10.63 6.14 -7.10
CA SER A 460 -11.56 7.17 -7.58
C SER A 460 -11.19 7.63 -8.99
N THR A 461 -12.18 8.12 -9.74
CA THR A 461 -12.00 8.55 -11.13
C THR A 461 -12.75 9.84 -11.44
N ALA A 462 -12.24 10.63 -12.40
CA ALA A 462 -12.93 11.79 -12.95
C ALA A 462 -14.28 11.43 -13.65
N GLY A 463 -14.57 10.14 -13.82
CA GLY A 463 -15.89 9.64 -14.21
C GLY A 463 -16.94 9.72 -13.11
N LYS A 464 -16.61 10.32 -11.94
CA LYS A 464 -17.46 10.40 -10.75
C LYS A 464 -17.82 9.00 -10.23
N LEU A 465 -16.81 8.17 -10.06
CA LEU A 465 -16.93 6.81 -9.54
C LEU A 465 -15.85 6.56 -8.50
N LEU A 466 -16.25 5.86 -7.44
CA LEU A 466 -15.36 5.27 -6.45
C LEU A 466 -15.52 3.76 -6.52
N PHE A 467 -14.45 3.06 -6.82
CA PHE A 467 -14.41 1.60 -6.91
C PHE A 467 -13.71 1.00 -5.70
N THR A 468 -14.28 -0.07 -5.17
CA THR A 468 -13.64 -0.91 -4.15
C THR A 468 -14.22 -2.33 -4.17
N GLY A 469 -13.58 -3.25 -3.45
CA GLY A 469 -14.11 -4.58 -3.19
C GLY A 469 -14.62 -4.71 -1.76
N ASN A 470 -15.61 -5.57 -1.55
CA ASN A 470 -15.98 -6.07 -0.23
C ASN A 470 -16.29 -7.55 -0.33
N ALA A 471 -15.54 -8.38 0.41
CA ALA A 471 -15.57 -9.83 0.23
C ALA A 471 -15.47 -10.21 -1.26
N ASN A 472 -16.44 -10.95 -1.79
CA ASN A 472 -16.47 -11.38 -3.19
C ASN A 472 -17.17 -10.37 -4.13
N ASN A 473 -17.45 -9.15 -3.70
CA ASN A 473 -18.11 -8.15 -4.53
C ASN A 473 -17.15 -7.06 -4.96
N PHE A 474 -17.19 -6.71 -6.23
CA PHE A 474 -16.59 -5.49 -6.77
C PHE A 474 -17.69 -4.45 -6.94
N ILE A 475 -17.52 -3.24 -6.40
CA ILE A 475 -18.59 -2.27 -6.22
C ILE A 475 -18.13 -0.90 -6.75
N ALA A 476 -19.04 -0.19 -7.43
CA ALA A 476 -18.90 1.20 -7.79
C ALA A 476 -19.87 2.07 -7.00
N PHE A 477 -19.35 3.10 -6.35
CA PHE A 477 -20.11 4.09 -5.59
C PHE A 477 -20.10 5.46 -6.27
N ASP A 478 -21.11 6.27 -5.98
CA ASP A 478 -21.05 7.71 -6.17
C ASP A 478 -20.11 8.30 -5.10
N PRO A 479 -18.98 8.92 -5.48
CA PRO A 479 -18.00 9.42 -4.53
C PRO A 479 -18.52 10.56 -3.65
N ALA A 480 -19.56 11.29 -4.09
CA ALA A 480 -20.10 12.43 -3.35
C ALA A 480 -21.02 12.03 -2.18
N ASN A 481 -21.65 10.83 -2.23
CA ASN A 481 -22.69 10.48 -1.27
C ASN A 481 -22.74 8.99 -0.87
N GLY A 482 -21.84 8.15 -1.41
CA GLY A 482 -21.76 6.72 -1.07
C GLY A 482 -22.87 5.85 -1.61
N LYS A 483 -23.68 6.33 -2.57
CA LYS A 483 -24.70 5.51 -3.23
C LYS A 483 -24.06 4.45 -4.12
N ILE A 484 -24.47 3.19 -3.98
CA ILE A 484 -24.06 2.12 -4.90
C ILE A 484 -24.69 2.37 -6.28
N LEU A 485 -23.83 2.44 -7.30
CA LEU A 485 -24.23 2.62 -8.70
C LEU A 485 -24.16 1.31 -9.49
N TRP A 486 -23.27 0.41 -9.12
CA TRP A 486 -23.07 -0.88 -9.79
C TRP A 486 -22.31 -1.85 -8.89
N HIS A 487 -22.51 -3.15 -9.09
CA HIS A 487 -21.70 -4.19 -8.47
C HIS A 487 -21.62 -5.46 -9.33
N ALA A 488 -20.59 -6.28 -9.09
CA ALA A 488 -20.42 -7.61 -9.66
C ALA A 488 -19.94 -8.59 -8.59
N GLY A 489 -20.54 -9.78 -8.54
CA GLY A 489 -20.05 -10.90 -7.75
C GLY A 489 -18.85 -11.56 -8.46
N LEU A 490 -17.80 -11.86 -7.70
CA LEU A 490 -16.60 -12.54 -8.16
C LEU A 490 -16.51 -13.94 -7.57
N THR A 491 -15.59 -14.75 -8.11
CA THR A 491 -15.40 -16.14 -7.67
C THR A 491 -14.67 -16.29 -6.33
N GLY A 492 -14.03 -15.21 -5.85
CA GLY A 492 -13.31 -15.16 -4.60
C GLY A 492 -13.24 -13.75 -4.03
N PRO A 493 -12.62 -13.57 -2.85
CA PRO A 493 -12.49 -12.25 -2.24
C PRO A 493 -11.62 -11.33 -3.09
N VAL A 494 -11.96 -10.04 -3.11
CA VAL A 494 -11.12 -9.00 -3.71
C VAL A 494 -9.88 -8.80 -2.84
N THR A 495 -8.72 -9.16 -3.36
CA THR A 495 -7.46 -9.24 -2.62
C THR A 495 -6.46 -8.13 -2.96
N ALA A 496 -6.61 -7.51 -4.14
CA ALA A 496 -5.84 -6.33 -4.51
C ALA A 496 -6.69 -5.33 -5.26
N GLY A 497 -6.30 -4.07 -5.14
CA GLY A 497 -7.10 -2.94 -5.53
C GLY A 497 -7.30 -2.76 -7.01
N PRO A 498 -8.39 -2.13 -7.41
CA PRO A 498 -8.61 -1.79 -8.79
C PRO A 498 -7.58 -0.78 -9.27
N ILE A 499 -7.15 -0.98 -10.50
CA ILE A 499 -6.46 0.01 -11.34
C ILE A 499 -7.31 0.30 -12.55
N THR A 500 -7.09 1.44 -13.20
CA THR A 500 -7.76 1.77 -14.47
C THR A 500 -6.80 2.36 -15.46
N TYR A 501 -7.00 2.05 -16.73
CA TYR A 501 -6.15 2.50 -17.82
C TYR A 501 -6.92 2.54 -19.13
N GLU A 502 -6.34 3.24 -20.11
CA GLU A 502 -6.85 3.27 -21.47
C GLU A 502 -5.89 2.53 -22.42
N LEU A 503 -6.44 1.62 -23.22
CA LEU A 503 -5.73 0.98 -24.33
C LEU A 503 -6.56 1.12 -25.59
N GLU A 504 -5.95 1.62 -26.67
CA GLU A 504 -6.58 1.78 -27.99
C GLU A 504 -7.93 2.53 -27.91
N GLY A 505 -7.98 3.58 -27.06
CA GLY A 505 -9.18 4.41 -26.86
C GLY A 505 -10.28 3.76 -26.01
N LYS A 506 -10.01 2.63 -25.35
CA LYS A 506 -10.96 1.91 -24.52
C LYS A 506 -10.46 1.86 -23.07
N GLN A 507 -11.30 2.30 -22.14
CA GLN A 507 -10.99 2.24 -20.71
C GLN A 507 -11.29 0.86 -20.13
N TYR A 508 -10.35 0.36 -19.32
CA TYR A 508 -10.43 -0.88 -18.55
C TYR A 508 -10.29 -0.60 -17.06
N LEU A 509 -10.93 -1.46 -16.27
CA LEU A 509 -10.73 -1.60 -14.83
C LEU A 509 -10.20 -3.00 -14.58
N VAL A 510 -9.09 -3.15 -13.84
CA VAL A 510 -8.52 -4.44 -13.49
C VAL A 510 -8.34 -4.54 -12.00
N LEU A 511 -8.67 -5.71 -11.42
CA LEU A 511 -8.47 -6.02 -10.01
C LEU A 511 -8.11 -7.48 -9.82
N ALA A 512 -7.54 -7.81 -8.66
CA ALA A 512 -7.30 -9.19 -8.27
C ALA A 512 -8.40 -9.72 -7.34
N SER A 513 -8.83 -10.93 -7.59
CA SER A 513 -9.71 -11.72 -6.72
C SER A 513 -9.07 -13.08 -6.51
N ALA A 514 -8.61 -13.35 -5.30
CA ALA A 514 -7.83 -14.54 -4.94
C ALA A 514 -6.61 -14.73 -5.88
N ASP A 515 -6.59 -15.77 -6.70
CA ASP A 515 -5.52 -16.12 -7.64
C ASP A 515 -5.76 -15.64 -9.09
N SER A 516 -6.74 -14.78 -9.30
CA SER A 516 -7.21 -14.39 -10.63
C SER A 516 -7.23 -12.88 -10.81
N LEU A 517 -6.95 -12.40 -12.03
CA LEU A 517 -7.21 -11.03 -12.46
C LEU A 517 -8.53 -10.98 -13.24
N PHE A 518 -9.33 -9.97 -12.93
CA PHE A 518 -10.59 -9.65 -13.60
C PHE A 518 -10.46 -8.29 -14.26
N ALA A 519 -10.80 -8.19 -15.54
CA ALA A 519 -10.87 -6.92 -16.26
C ALA A 519 -12.29 -6.61 -16.67
N PHE A 520 -12.71 -5.37 -16.45
CA PHE A 520 -14.03 -4.86 -16.81
C PHE A 520 -13.90 -3.68 -17.77
N THR A 521 -14.90 -3.50 -18.61
CA THR A 521 -14.98 -2.38 -19.57
C THR A 521 -16.44 -2.13 -19.96
N ILE A 522 -16.72 -1.00 -20.59
CA ILE A 522 -17.99 -0.74 -21.25
C ILE A 522 -17.90 -1.26 -22.69
N ASN A 523 -18.67 -2.27 -23.00
CA ASN A 523 -18.85 -2.69 -24.39
C ASN A 523 -19.82 -1.71 -25.07
N GLN A 524 -19.33 -0.91 -26.01
CA GLN A 524 -20.24 -0.14 -26.87
C GLN A 524 -21.07 -1.11 -27.70
N PRO A 525 -22.39 -0.90 -27.83
CA PRO A 525 -23.16 -1.71 -28.77
C PRO A 525 -22.52 -1.56 -30.15
N VAL A 526 -22.25 -2.68 -30.81
CA VAL A 526 -21.85 -2.71 -32.21
C VAL A 526 -22.95 -1.98 -32.97
N LYS A 527 -22.63 -0.80 -33.52
CA LYS A 527 -23.56 -0.03 -34.34
C LYS A 527 -23.81 -0.76 -35.65
#